data_b9207dc4ba7e97ef1eebd3ed262e3eb4
#
_entry.id   b9207dc4ba7e97ef1eebd3ed262e3eb4
#
_cell.length_a   1.000
_cell.length_b   1.000
_cell.length_c   1.000
_cell.angle_alpha   90.00
_cell.angle_beta   90.00
_cell.angle_gamma   90.00
#
_symmetry.space_group_name_H-M   'P 1'
#
loop_
_entity.id
_entity.type
_entity.pdbx_description
1 polymer ?
#
loop_
_entity_poly.entity_id
_entity_poly.type
_entity_poly.pdbx_seq_one_letter_code
_entity_poly.pdbx_strand_id
1 'polypeptide(L)'
;MTRIKYTRADDVCCIVRELVSQGFFPHVNVNKVKCLVSWGTSTRAIARIHGLSSAWIAAGLEPGYVIEVIGERFYKLSKAEMIKTVIHELLHIPYTFSGGLRPHGRLVNGRTVYSIYRRIDFSRLEKCFKTG
;
A
#
# COMPACT_ATOMS: atom_id res chain seq x y z
N MET A 1 -26.10 -12.04 4.84
CA MET A 1 -24.64 -11.87 5.12
C MET A 1 -23.93 -11.38 3.87
N THR A 2 -23.31 -10.23 3.97
CA THR A 2 -22.60 -9.64 2.83
C THR A 2 -21.23 -10.31 2.70
N ARG A 3 -20.94 -10.84 1.52
CA ARG A 3 -19.61 -11.39 1.27
C ARG A 3 -18.69 -10.27 0.79
N ILE A 4 -17.50 -10.24 1.33
CA ILE A 4 -16.46 -9.36 0.85
C ILE A 4 -15.90 -9.96 -0.44
N LYS A 5 -15.84 -9.16 -1.49
CA LYS A 5 -15.21 -9.55 -2.75
C LYS A 5 -13.84 -8.93 -2.84
N TYR A 6 -12.88 -9.69 -3.31
CA TYR A 6 -11.52 -9.22 -3.52
C TYR A 6 -11.16 -9.34 -4.99
N THR A 7 -10.54 -8.30 -5.52
CA THR A 7 -9.94 -8.33 -6.85
C THR A 7 -8.51 -7.81 -6.76
N ARG A 8 -7.69 -8.13 -7.76
CA ARG A 8 -6.33 -7.64 -7.79
C ARG A 8 -6.34 -6.13 -8.06
N ALA A 9 -5.45 -5.40 -7.38
CA ALA A 9 -5.29 -3.96 -7.57
C ALA A 9 -3.98 -3.69 -8.32
N ASP A 10 -3.95 -3.97 -9.61
CA ASP A 10 -2.75 -3.78 -10.43
C ASP A 10 -2.34 -2.30 -10.48
N ASP A 11 -3.29 -1.40 -10.43
CA ASP A 11 -3.05 0.04 -10.38
C ASP A 11 -2.29 0.44 -9.11
N VAL A 12 -2.69 -0.10 -7.96
CA VAL A 12 -2.03 0.17 -6.67
C VAL A 12 -0.62 -0.41 -6.68
N CYS A 13 -0.44 -1.63 -7.16
CA CYS A 13 0.88 -2.23 -7.26
C CYS A 13 1.78 -1.47 -8.24
N CYS A 14 1.21 -0.90 -9.29
CA CYS A 14 1.94 -0.02 -10.20
C CYS A 14 2.49 1.19 -9.44
N ILE A 15 1.67 1.82 -8.61
CA ILE A 15 2.11 2.95 -7.78
C ILE A 15 3.25 2.52 -6.85
N VAL A 16 3.10 1.37 -6.19
CA VAL A 16 4.14 0.85 -5.29
C VAL A 16 5.47 0.68 -6.04
N ARG A 17 5.43 0.01 -7.20
CA ARG A 17 6.65 -0.24 -7.98
C ARG A 17 7.30 1.06 -8.42
N GLU A 18 6.52 2.05 -8.84
CA GLU A 18 7.07 3.33 -9.26
C GLU A 18 7.68 4.11 -8.11
N LEU A 19 7.07 4.10 -6.94
CA LEU A 19 7.62 4.75 -5.76
C LEU A 19 8.97 4.14 -5.37
N VAL A 20 9.06 2.82 -5.37
CA VAL A 20 10.30 2.12 -5.05
C VAL A 20 11.35 2.38 -6.12
N SER A 21 10.96 2.36 -7.39
CA SER A 21 11.84 2.64 -8.53
C SER A 21 12.42 4.06 -8.47
N GLN A 22 11.69 5.01 -7.91
CA GLN A 22 12.16 6.39 -7.74
C GLN A 22 13.06 6.58 -6.51
N GLY A 23 13.36 5.51 -5.79
CA GLY A 23 14.25 5.55 -4.64
C GLY A 23 13.57 5.68 -3.29
N PHE A 24 12.23 5.72 -3.26
CA PHE A 24 11.49 5.72 -2.01
C PHE A 24 11.31 4.29 -1.52
N PHE A 25 11.35 4.10 -0.20
CA PHE A 25 11.17 2.80 0.43
C PHE A 25 12.18 1.74 -0.07
N PRO A 26 13.49 2.00 0.02
CA PRO A 26 14.51 1.06 -0.50
C PRO A 26 14.50 -0.30 0.19
N HIS A 27 13.88 -0.40 1.36
CA HIS A 27 13.77 -1.65 2.12
C HIS A 27 12.59 -2.53 1.65
N VAL A 28 11.75 -2.03 0.75
CA VAL A 28 10.56 -2.75 0.30
C VAL A 28 10.91 -3.62 -0.90
N ASN A 29 10.68 -4.93 -0.74
CA ASN A 29 10.78 -5.87 -1.86
C ASN A 29 9.45 -5.91 -2.59
N VAL A 30 9.38 -5.28 -3.76
CA VAL A 30 8.13 -5.15 -4.51
C VAL A 30 7.54 -6.50 -4.91
N ASN A 31 8.38 -7.53 -5.04
CA ASN A 31 7.90 -8.87 -5.40
C ASN A 31 7.15 -9.54 -4.25
N LYS A 32 7.28 -9.03 -3.04
CA LYS A 32 6.63 -9.54 -1.83
C LYS A 32 5.53 -8.62 -1.32
N VAL A 33 5.11 -7.65 -2.13
CA VAL A 33 3.96 -6.79 -1.83
C VAL A 33 2.88 -7.06 -2.86
N LYS A 34 1.72 -7.51 -2.37
CA LYS A 34 0.54 -7.75 -3.21
C LYS A 34 -0.47 -6.66 -2.94
N CYS A 35 -1.35 -6.40 -3.88
CA CYS A 35 -2.34 -5.34 -3.77
C CYS A 35 -3.70 -5.86 -4.15
N LEU A 36 -4.69 -5.58 -3.30
CA LEU A 36 -6.07 -6.02 -3.48
C LEU A 36 -7.02 -4.84 -3.35
N VAL A 37 -8.13 -4.94 -4.06
CA VAL A 37 -9.31 -4.10 -3.81
C VAL A 37 -10.34 -4.97 -3.13
N SER A 38 -10.92 -4.49 -2.03
CA SER A 38 -12.05 -5.16 -1.39
C SER A 38 -13.32 -4.36 -1.61
N TRP A 39 -14.41 -5.08 -1.73
CA TRP A 39 -15.76 -4.53 -1.91
C TRP A 39 -16.71 -5.20 -0.91
N GLY A 40 -17.57 -4.43 -0.31
CA GLY A 40 -18.59 -4.95 0.61
C GLY A 40 -18.11 -5.12 2.04
N THR A 41 -16.97 -4.55 2.41
CA THR A 41 -16.52 -4.54 3.80
C THR A 41 -17.21 -3.43 4.58
N SER A 42 -17.36 -3.65 5.89
CA SER A 42 -17.96 -2.65 6.79
C SER A 42 -16.94 -1.66 7.35
N THR A 43 -15.66 -1.82 7.05
CA THR A 43 -14.63 -0.91 7.57
C THR A 43 -14.82 0.50 7.03
N ARG A 44 -14.44 1.49 7.85
CA ARG A 44 -14.41 2.90 7.43
C ARG A 44 -13.05 3.33 6.88
N ALA A 45 -12.07 2.43 6.90
CA ALA A 45 -10.75 2.71 6.35
C ALA A 45 -10.83 2.93 4.84
N ILE A 46 -9.90 3.73 4.31
CA ILE A 46 -9.73 3.91 2.87
C ILE A 46 -8.84 2.80 2.33
N ALA A 47 -7.85 2.41 3.13
CA ALA A 47 -6.92 1.34 2.81
C ALA A 47 -6.37 0.78 4.12
N ARG A 48 -5.80 -0.41 4.03
CA ARG A 48 -5.11 -1.02 5.16
C ARG A 48 -4.04 -1.97 4.64
N ILE A 49 -3.04 -2.23 5.46
CA ILE A 49 -1.95 -3.11 5.09
C ILE A 49 -1.94 -4.31 6.03
N HIS A 50 -1.66 -5.47 5.47
CA HIS A 50 -1.56 -6.73 6.21
C HIS A 50 -0.14 -7.25 6.08
N GLY A 51 0.49 -7.55 7.21
CA GLY A 51 1.77 -8.24 7.21
C GLY A 51 1.57 -9.73 7.40
N LEU A 52 2.49 -10.52 6.90
CA LEU A 52 2.45 -11.97 7.12
C LEU A 52 2.81 -12.25 8.57
N SER A 53 1.98 -13.03 9.27
CA SER A 53 2.15 -13.25 10.70
C SER A 53 3.46 -14.00 11.01
N SER A 54 3.95 -13.81 12.24
CA SER A 54 5.17 -14.46 12.70
C SER A 54 5.06 -15.99 12.63
N ALA A 55 3.87 -16.56 12.83
CA ALA A 55 3.67 -18.00 12.73
C ALA A 55 3.93 -18.53 11.32
N TRP A 56 3.47 -17.80 10.28
CA TRP A 56 3.70 -18.20 8.90
C TRP A 56 5.19 -18.10 8.56
N ILE A 57 5.85 -17.05 9.01
CA ILE A 57 7.28 -16.87 8.77
C ILE A 57 8.08 -17.94 9.49
N ALA A 58 7.73 -18.25 10.73
CA ALA A 58 8.37 -19.34 11.49
C ALA A 58 8.17 -20.70 10.81
N ALA A 59 7.07 -20.87 10.09
CA ALA A 59 6.79 -22.10 9.34
C ALA A 59 7.53 -22.17 8.00
N GLY A 60 8.35 -21.17 7.67
CA GLY A 60 9.21 -21.20 6.50
C GLY A 60 8.76 -20.33 5.34
N LEU A 61 7.70 -19.52 5.51
CA LEU A 61 7.30 -18.60 4.46
C LEU A 61 8.10 -17.30 4.55
N GLU A 62 8.40 -16.71 3.41
CA GLU A 62 9.12 -15.43 3.37
C GLU A 62 8.21 -14.28 3.79
N PRO A 63 8.77 -13.25 4.44
CA PRO A 63 8.01 -12.05 4.79
C PRO A 63 7.36 -11.40 3.56
N GLY A 64 6.16 -10.91 3.75
CA GLY A 64 5.42 -10.24 2.68
C GLY A 64 4.30 -9.40 3.24
N TYR A 65 3.69 -8.61 2.36
CA TYR A 65 2.64 -7.67 2.73
C TYR A 65 1.55 -7.64 1.67
N VAL A 66 0.34 -7.32 2.12
CA VAL A 66 -0.78 -7.07 1.23
C VAL A 66 -1.32 -5.68 1.54
N ILE A 67 -1.37 -4.83 0.53
CA ILE A 67 -2.06 -3.55 0.62
C ILE A 67 -3.45 -3.76 0.08
N GLU A 68 -4.44 -3.49 0.92
CA GLU A 68 -5.85 -3.62 0.57
C GLU A 68 -6.45 -2.22 0.51
N VAL A 69 -6.95 -1.81 -0.66
CA VAL A 69 -7.71 -0.59 -0.79
C VAL A 69 -9.19 -0.92 -0.74
N ILE A 70 -9.96 -0.07 -0.07
CA ILE A 70 -11.41 -0.27 0.07
C ILE A 70 -12.07 0.39 -1.13
N GLY A 71 -12.58 -0.41 -2.06
CA GLY A 71 -12.99 0.07 -3.38
C GLY A 71 -14.01 1.19 -3.33
N GLU A 72 -15.02 1.08 -2.45
CA GLU A 72 -16.09 2.08 -2.33
C GLU A 72 -15.57 3.45 -1.89
N ARG A 73 -14.39 3.50 -1.24
CA ARG A 73 -13.81 4.74 -0.70
C ARG A 73 -12.60 5.21 -1.48
N PHE A 74 -11.70 4.29 -1.81
CA PHE A 74 -10.42 4.61 -2.44
C PHE A 74 -10.62 5.25 -3.81
N TYR A 75 -11.51 4.69 -4.64
CA TYR A 75 -11.69 5.17 -6.01
C TYR A 75 -12.50 6.46 -6.10
N LYS A 76 -13.01 6.96 -4.98
CA LYS A 76 -13.61 8.30 -4.92
C LYS A 76 -12.57 9.39 -4.68
N LEU A 77 -11.35 9.03 -4.35
CA LEU A 77 -10.28 9.98 -4.07
C LEU A 77 -9.72 10.56 -5.36
N SER A 78 -9.11 11.74 -5.26
CA SER A 78 -8.28 12.28 -6.33
C SER A 78 -7.03 11.42 -6.52
N LYS A 79 -6.37 11.54 -7.66
CA LYS A 79 -5.09 10.86 -7.90
C LYS A 79 -4.08 11.18 -6.82
N ALA A 80 -4.00 12.46 -6.42
CA ALA A 80 -3.09 12.89 -5.35
C ALA A 80 -3.37 12.16 -4.05
N GLU A 81 -4.64 12.06 -3.66
CA GLU A 81 -5.01 11.39 -2.41
C GLU A 81 -4.80 9.87 -2.50
N MET A 82 -5.00 9.27 -3.68
CA MET A 82 -4.69 7.85 -3.89
C MET A 82 -3.20 7.58 -3.67
N ILE A 83 -2.33 8.40 -4.24
CA ILE A 83 -0.89 8.26 -4.09
C ILE A 83 -0.49 8.42 -2.62
N LYS A 84 -1.01 9.43 -1.95
CA LYS A 84 -0.73 9.66 -0.53
C LYS A 84 -1.18 8.49 0.32
N THR A 85 -2.30 7.88 0.00
CA THR A 85 -2.81 6.70 0.70
C THR A 85 -1.83 5.54 0.57
N VAL A 86 -1.34 5.29 -0.64
CA VAL A 86 -0.36 4.22 -0.88
C VAL A 86 0.94 4.48 -0.11
N ILE A 87 1.42 5.73 -0.11
CA ILE A 87 2.60 6.12 0.66
C ILE A 87 2.37 5.81 2.15
N HIS A 88 1.19 6.18 2.67
CA HIS A 88 0.85 5.95 4.07
C HIS A 88 0.94 4.46 4.43
N GLU A 89 0.37 3.59 3.58
CA GLU A 89 0.42 2.15 3.85
C GLU A 89 1.85 1.62 3.77
N LEU A 90 2.65 2.07 2.82
CA LEU A 90 4.05 1.65 2.71
C LEU A 90 4.89 2.08 3.92
N LEU A 91 4.55 3.21 4.54
CA LEU A 91 5.23 3.66 5.74
C LEU A 91 5.06 2.71 6.93
N HIS A 92 4.00 1.91 6.94
CA HIS A 92 3.80 0.91 7.98
C HIS A 92 4.82 -0.25 7.90
N ILE A 93 5.50 -0.42 6.77
CA ILE A 93 6.48 -1.49 6.60
C ILE A 93 7.79 -1.10 7.26
N PRO A 94 8.27 -1.87 8.28
CA PRO A 94 9.53 -1.53 8.93
C PRO A 94 10.74 -1.81 8.05
N TYR A 95 11.86 -1.19 8.38
CA TYR A 95 13.10 -1.34 7.61
C TYR A 95 13.57 -2.78 7.52
N THR A 96 13.22 -3.61 8.47
CA THR A 96 13.57 -5.03 8.48
C THR A 96 12.77 -5.86 7.47
N PHE A 97 11.68 -5.33 6.97
CA PHE A 97 10.76 -6.04 6.07
C PHE A 97 10.42 -7.43 6.63
N SER A 98 10.03 -7.48 7.89
CA SER A 98 9.95 -8.74 8.67
C SER A 98 8.54 -9.34 8.77
N GLY A 99 7.55 -8.72 8.13
CA GLY A 99 6.15 -9.11 8.25
C GLY A 99 5.39 -8.34 9.32
N GLY A 100 6.10 -7.67 10.22
CA GLY A 100 5.49 -6.81 11.21
C GLY A 100 5.13 -5.44 10.63
N LEU A 101 4.38 -4.64 11.39
CA LEU A 101 3.94 -3.32 10.95
C LEU A 101 4.31 -2.27 11.99
N ARG A 102 4.71 -1.09 11.51
CA ARG A 102 4.91 0.07 12.38
C ARG A 102 3.57 0.72 12.70
N PRO A 103 3.35 1.15 13.94
CA PRO A 103 2.14 1.89 14.28
C PRO A 103 2.22 3.33 13.78
N HIS A 104 1.09 4.03 13.81
CA HIS A 104 1.09 5.47 13.60
C HIS A 104 1.96 6.15 14.65
N GLY A 105 2.66 7.22 14.27
CA GLY A 105 3.55 7.93 15.18
C GLY A 105 4.58 8.75 14.43
N ARG A 106 5.85 8.62 14.83
CA ARG A 106 6.94 9.44 14.30
C ARG A 106 7.16 9.30 12.80
N LEU A 107 6.98 8.09 12.27
CA LEU A 107 7.22 7.83 10.85
C LEU A 107 5.92 7.73 10.07
N VAL A 108 4.91 7.10 10.65
CA VAL A 108 3.63 6.88 9.96
C VAL A 108 2.67 7.99 10.36
N ASN A 109 2.72 9.09 9.63
CA ASN A 109 1.88 10.27 9.87
C ASN A 109 1.77 11.11 8.60
N GLY A 110 0.86 12.06 8.61
CA GLY A 110 0.58 12.91 7.45
C GLY A 110 1.75 13.77 7.01
N ARG A 111 2.59 14.21 7.95
CA ARG A 111 3.76 15.03 7.65
C ARG A 111 4.77 14.24 6.84
N THR A 112 5.03 13.00 7.24
CA THR A 112 5.95 12.12 6.52
C THR A 112 5.42 11.79 5.13
N VAL A 113 4.11 11.49 5.02
CA VAL A 113 3.46 11.26 3.74
C VAL A 113 3.67 12.44 2.81
N TYR A 114 3.39 13.65 3.28
CA TYR A 114 3.53 14.86 2.46
C TYR A 114 4.99 15.10 2.06
N SER A 115 5.92 14.86 2.96
CA SER A 115 7.36 15.02 2.70
C SER A 115 7.83 14.12 1.55
N ILE A 116 7.32 12.91 1.48
CA ILE A 116 7.62 12.00 0.37
C ILE A 116 6.88 12.43 -0.88
N TYR A 117 5.58 12.69 -0.76
CA TYR A 117 4.71 13.04 -1.87
C TYR A 117 5.26 14.20 -2.70
N ARG A 118 5.76 15.25 -2.05
CA ARG A 118 6.26 16.45 -2.75
C ARG A 118 7.53 16.21 -3.57
N ARG A 119 8.21 15.08 -3.39
CA ARG A 119 9.46 14.76 -4.09
C ARG A 119 9.28 13.76 -5.22
N ILE A 120 8.06 13.29 -5.46
CA ILE A 120 7.77 12.27 -6.47
C ILE A 120 7.75 12.90 -7.87
N ASP A 121 8.26 12.17 -8.85
CA ASP A 121 8.05 12.48 -10.26
C ASP A 121 6.68 11.92 -10.66
N PHE A 122 5.67 12.79 -10.70
CA PHE A 122 4.30 12.39 -10.99
C PHE A 122 4.10 11.91 -12.41
N SER A 123 4.93 12.38 -13.35
CA SER A 123 4.80 11.94 -14.75
C SER A 123 4.97 10.45 -14.91
N ARG A 124 5.79 9.82 -14.06
CA ARG A 124 6.03 8.38 -14.09
C ARG A 124 4.89 7.57 -13.49
N LEU A 125 3.97 8.22 -12.77
CA LEU A 125 2.82 7.56 -12.16
C LEU A 125 1.57 7.60 -13.04
N GLU A 126 1.57 8.40 -14.10
CA GLU A 126 0.39 8.58 -14.95
C GLU A 126 -0.14 7.26 -15.51
N LYS A 127 0.76 6.36 -15.91
CA LYS A 127 0.38 5.05 -16.46
C LYS A 127 -0.39 4.19 -15.46
N CYS A 128 -0.22 4.42 -14.17
CA CYS A 128 -0.89 3.64 -13.13
C CYS A 128 -2.38 3.97 -13.02
N PHE A 129 -2.81 5.10 -13.56
CA PHE A 129 -4.20 5.55 -13.51
C PHE A 129 -4.95 5.35 -14.83
N LYS A 130 -4.29 4.83 -15.84
CA LYS A 130 -4.94 4.55 -17.12
C LYS A 130 -5.73 3.27 -17.01
N THR A 131 -7.04 3.37 -17.19
CA THR A 131 -7.89 2.18 -17.33
C THR A 131 -7.93 1.84 -18.80
N GLY A 132 -7.39 0.69 -19.12
CA GLY A 132 -7.33 0.22 -20.48
C GLY A 132 -8.64 -0.30 -21.00
#